data_6830e607f5ad45e8f6a1f19c42316d56
#
_entry.id   6830e607f5ad45e8f6a1f19c42316d56
#
_cell.length_a   1.000
_cell.length_b   1.000
_cell.length_c   1.000
_cell.angle_alpha   90.00
_cell.angle_beta   90.00
_cell.angle_gamma   90.00
#
_symmetry.space_group_name_H-M   'P 1'
#
loop_
_entity.id
_entity.type
_entity.pdbx_description
1 polymer ?
#
loop_
_entity_poly.entity_id
_entity_poly.type
_entity_poly.pdbx_seq_one_letter_code
_entity_poly.pdbx_strand_id
1 'polypeptide(L)'
;MTSASGIHGNPRLIKRFLNALAIRMSISRAHGVGVDEAALVKLERSGNPKAFEELMKAVASDKHGKPEMLASWEADVKQGKDLPLNQPWDHPFVKEWLALPPALADKDLRGAIYVSREHAPIITDEDRISSTAAELLTALLDSPDMAPQLKDRLGLLAPVEISVIMDRLLDKAGSEQEWGVPPVLDALLVIAGIDGLQGPRLAAFLKERPTAQILAGIVPKIKDEAWAKSVFDYWLGLDVSAPVKAAIRKLNGNVPK
;
A
#
# COMPACT_ATOMS: atom_id res chain seq x y z
N MET A 1 14.46 15.54 -18.00
CA MET A 1 14.58 15.41 -16.55
C MET A 1 13.22 15.48 -15.89
N THR A 2 12.38 14.48 -16.03
CA THR A 2 11.06 14.41 -15.35
C THR A 2 10.73 12.96 -15.09
N SER A 3 11.66 12.30 -14.44
CA SER A 3 11.39 11.02 -13.79
C SER A 3 10.84 11.32 -12.39
N ALA A 4 9.67 11.96 -12.36
CA ALA A 4 8.97 12.17 -11.12
C ALA A 4 8.04 10.99 -10.93
N SER A 5 8.54 9.95 -10.28
CA SER A 5 7.71 8.91 -9.69
C SER A 5 6.43 9.53 -9.10
N GLY A 6 5.28 9.15 -9.62
CA GLY A 6 3.98 9.54 -9.10
C GLY A 6 3.17 10.59 -9.86
N ILE A 7 3.75 11.44 -10.71
CA ILE A 7 2.95 12.43 -11.47
C ILE A 7 2.85 12.06 -12.96
N HIS A 8 3.68 11.15 -13.44
CA HIS A 8 3.70 10.59 -14.82
C HIS A 8 3.36 11.60 -15.94
N GLY A 9 3.74 12.89 -15.77
CA GLY A 9 3.47 13.93 -16.74
C GLY A 9 1.99 14.30 -16.93
N ASN A 10 1.08 13.86 -16.07
CA ASN A 10 -0.34 14.21 -16.14
C ASN A 10 -0.56 15.70 -15.80
N PRO A 11 -0.95 16.55 -16.78
CA PRO A 11 -1.06 18.00 -16.56
C PRO A 11 -2.12 18.38 -15.52
N ARG A 12 -3.18 17.57 -15.36
CA ARG A 12 -4.23 17.82 -14.36
C ARG A 12 -3.72 17.58 -12.96
N LEU A 13 -2.94 16.53 -12.75
CA LEU A 13 -2.32 16.24 -11.45
C LEU A 13 -1.29 17.30 -11.09
N ILE A 14 -0.44 17.69 -12.04
CA ILE A 14 0.54 18.76 -11.84
C ILE A 14 -0.17 20.05 -11.41
N LYS A 15 -1.22 20.46 -12.13
CA LYS A 15 -1.97 21.67 -11.82
C LYS A 15 -2.64 21.60 -10.44
N ARG A 16 -3.28 20.47 -10.12
CA ARG A 16 -3.92 20.24 -8.82
C ARG A 16 -2.89 20.29 -7.68
N PHE A 17 -1.75 19.64 -7.87
CA PHE A 17 -0.64 19.66 -6.93
C PHE A 17 -0.12 21.08 -6.68
N LEU A 18 0.18 21.83 -7.74
CA LEU A 18 0.68 23.20 -7.64
C LEU A 18 -0.33 24.14 -6.98
N ASN A 19 -1.61 24.00 -7.30
CA ASN A 19 -2.66 24.81 -6.67
C ASN A 19 -2.75 24.55 -5.15
N ALA A 20 -2.70 23.28 -4.75
CA ALA A 20 -2.77 22.93 -3.34
C ALA A 20 -1.50 23.35 -2.58
N LEU A 21 -0.33 23.24 -3.20
CA LEU A 21 0.91 23.76 -2.65
C LEU A 21 0.82 25.30 -2.43
N ALA A 22 0.32 26.03 -3.44
CA ALA A 22 0.11 27.47 -3.35
C ALA A 22 -0.83 27.85 -2.20
N ILE A 23 -1.94 27.12 -2.02
CA ILE A 23 -2.88 27.33 -0.90
C ILE A 23 -2.18 27.10 0.43
N ARG A 24 -1.43 26.00 0.60
CA ARG A 24 -0.70 25.71 1.85
C ARG A 24 0.37 26.74 2.16
N MET A 25 1.09 27.19 1.15
CA MET A 25 2.06 28.28 1.33
C MET A 25 1.38 29.60 1.70
N SER A 26 0.16 29.86 1.21
CA SER A 26 -0.64 31.03 1.61
C SER A 26 -1.10 30.92 3.07
N ILE A 27 -1.53 29.73 3.50
CA ILE A 27 -1.89 29.44 4.90
C ILE A 27 -0.67 29.64 5.80
N SER A 28 0.50 29.09 5.43
CA SER A 28 1.76 29.29 6.15
C SER A 28 2.07 30.76 6.39
N ARG A 29 1.98 31.57 5.34
CA ARG A 29 2.22 33.03 5.42
C ARG A 29 1.19 33.76 6.31
N ALA A 30 -0.10 33.39 6.15
CA ALA A 30 -1.18 34.02 6.92
C ALA A 30 -1.06 33.71 8.43
N HIS A 31 -0.55 32.53 8.78
CA HIS A 31 -0.36 32.13 10.18
C HIS A 31 1.05 32.41 10.72
N GLY A 32 1.93 33.04 9.94
CA GLY A 32 3.31 33.31 10.35
C GLY A 32 4.15 32.08 10.63
N VAL A 33 3.78 30.92 10.04
CA VAL A 33 4.49 29.65 10.22
C VAL A 33 5.56 29.49 9.15
N GLY A 34 6.82 29.36 9.55
CA GLY A 34 7.93 29.09 8.64
C GLY A 34 7.81 27.68 8.04
N VAL A 35 7.77 27.59 6.71
CA VAL A 35 7.70 26.32 5.98
C VAL A 35 8.79 26.28 4.92
N ASP A 36 9.59 25.20 4.95
CA ASP A 36 10.49 24.90 3.83
C ASP A 36 9.65 24.32 2.67
N GLU A 37 9.56 25.08 1.58
CA GLU A 37 8.73 24.72 0.43
C GLU A 37 9.16 23.39 -0.20
N ALA A 38 10.46 23.11 -0.28
CA ALA A 38 10.96 21.89 -0.86
C ALA A 38 10.65 20.66 0.03
N ALA A 39 10.73 20.85 1.36
CA ALA A 39 10.31 19.82 2.32
C ALA A 39 8.80 19.58 2.22
N LEU A 40 7.98 20.62 2.10
CA LEU A 40 6.55 20.50 1.91
C LEU A 40 6.21 19.73 0.63
N VAL A 41 6.85 20.07 -0.50
CA VAL A 41 6.68 19.34 -1.77
C VAL A 41 7.01 17.86 -1.62
N LYS A 42 8.09 17.50 -0.91
CA LYS A 42 8.46 16.10 -0.68
C LYS A 42 7.44 15.40 0.21
N LEU A 43 6.98 16.04 1.29
CA LEU A 43 5.96 15.50 2.19
C LEU A 43 4.64 15.21 1.47
N GLU A 44 4.17 16.15 0.64
CA GLU A 44 2.95 16.00 -0.15
C GLU A 44 3.01 14.83 -1.16
N ARG A 45 4.20 14.38 -1.49
CA ARG A 45 4.43 13.23 -2.37
C ARG A 45 4.51 11.91 -1.61
N SER A 46 4.39 11.91 -0.28
CA SER A 46 4.46 10.67 0.51
C SER A 46 3.34 9.68 0.15
N GLY A 47 2.15 10.19 -0.17
CA GLY A 47 1.00 9.47 -0.73
C GLY A 47 0.43 8.32 0.10
N ASN A 48 1.04 7.97 1.23
CA ASN A 48 0.53 6.98 2.16
C ASN A 48 -0.02 7.69 3.41
N PRO A 49 -1.35 7.73 3.60
CA PRO A 49 -1.96 8.44 4.73
C PRO A 49 -1.52 7.89 6.10
N LYS A 50 -1.36 6.58 6.25
CA LYS A 50 -0.93 5.96 7.52
C LYS A 50 0.53 6.30 7.83
N ALA A 51 1.41 6.21 6.84
CA ALA A 51 2.81 6.61 6.99
C ALA A 51 2.93 8.12 7.30
N PHE A 52 2.11 8.95 6.66
CA PHE A 52 2.05 10.39 6.95
C PHE A 52 1.58 10.66 8.39
N GLU A 53 0.57 9.93 8.89
CA GLU A 53 0.09 10.04 10.26
C GLU A 53 1.18 9.67 11.28
N GLU A 54 1.92 8.59 11.03
CA GLU A 54 3.05 8.20 11.90
C GLU A 54 4.18 9.24 11.86
N LEU A 55 4.51 9.74 10.69
CA LEU A 55 5.49 10.81 10.55
C LEU A 55 5.05 12.06 11.33
N MET A 56 3.78 12.42 11.23
CA MET A 56 3.19 13.54 11.98
C MET A 56 3.35 13.35 13.49
N LYS A 57 3.07 12.13 13.99
CA LYS A 57 3.27 11.78 15.41
C LYS A 57 4.76 11.88 15.81
N ALA A 58 5.66 11.36 14.97
CA ALA A 58 7.10 11.41 15.23
C ALA A 58 7.63 12.85 15.27
N VAL A 59 7.21 13.71 14.31
CA VAL A 59 7.57 15.12 14.27
C VAL A 59 7.01 15.90 15.48
N ALA A 60 5.77 15.59 15.89
CA ALA A 60 5.15 16.21 17.06
C ALA A 60 5.83 15.83 18.38
N SER A 61 6.40 14.63 18.45
CA SER A 61 7.13 14.12 19.62
C SER A 61 8.58 14.61 19.69
N ASP A 62 9.13 15.07 18.56
CA ASP A 62 10.50 15.55 18.51
C ASP A 62 10.58 17.05 18.83
N LYS A 63 11.49 17.42 19.76
CA LYS A 63 11.65 18.79 20.26
C LYS A 63 12.01 19.78 19.14
N HIS A 64 12.71 19.35 18.11
CA HIS A 64 13.19 20.19 17.02
C HIS A 64 12.45 19.92 15.70
N GLY A 65 11.44 19.05 15.71
CA GLY A 65 10.70 18.67 14.50
C GLY A 65 11.53 17.84 13.49
N LYS A 66 12.56 17.15 13.97
CA LYS A 66 13.52 16.38 13.18
C LYS A 66 13.57 14.92 13.66
N PRO A 67 12.59 14.10 13.30
CA PRO A 67 12.50 12.76 13.83
C PRO A 67 13.71 11.92 13.41
N GLU A 68 14.36 11.28 14.39
CA GLU A 68 15.61 10.50 14.22
C GLU A 68 15.44 9.37 13.21
N MET A 69 14.24 8.80 13.09
CA MET A 69 13.94 7.75 12.13
C MET A 69 14.24 8.18 10.68
N LEU A 70 13.95 9.43 10.30
CA LEU A 70 14.24 9.94 8.96
C LEU A 70 15.74 10.04 8.70
N ALA A 71 16.52 10.47 9.71
CA ALA A 71 17.96 10.57 9.59
C ALA A 71 18.60 9.20 9.31
N SER A 72 18.17 8.18 10.06
CA SER A 72 18.62 6.80 9.85
C SER A 72 18.26 6.29 8.46
N TRP A 73 16.98 6.39 8.08
CA TRP A 73 16.50 5.87 6.80
C TRP A 73 17.10 6.58 5.59
N GLU A 74 17.18 7.90 5.60
CA GLU A 74 17.80 8.65 4.49
C GLU A 74 19.30 8.35 4.37
N ALA A 75 20.01 8.10 5.49
CA ALA A 75 21.39 7.68 5.48
C ALA A 75 21.57 6.27 4.88
N ASP A 76 20.72 5.33 5.25
CA ASP A 76 20.76 3.95 4.74
C ASP A 76 20.42 3.89 3.25
N VAL A 77 19.41 4.65 2.80
CA VAL A 77 19.09 4.76 1.37
C VAL A 77 20.26 5.31 0.56
N LYS A 78 20.92 6.37 1.05
CA LYS A 78 22.11 6.94 0.39
C LYS A 78 23.26 5.94 0.28
N GLN A 79 23.37 5.01 1.23
CA GLN A 79 24.38 3.95 1.23
C GLN A 79 23.97 2.71 0.44
N GLY A 80 22.77 2.72 -0.17
CA GLY A 80 22.24 1.57 -0.91
C GLY A 80 21.90 0.36 -0.04
N LYS A 81 21.75 0.54 1.27
CA LYS A 81 21.37 -0.52 2.20
C LYS A 81 19.89 -0.88 2.06
N ASP A 82 19.57 -2.13 2.35
CA ASP A 82 18.18 -2.55 2.50
C ASP A 82 17.60 -1.98 3.79
N LEU A 83 16.42 -1.37 3.64
CA LEU A 83 15.64 -0.86 4.76
C LEU A 83 14.62 -1.93 5.16
N PRO A 84 14.76 -2.56 6.33
CA PRO A 84 13.72 -3.43 6.88
C PRO A 84 12.59 -2.55 7.44
N LEU A 85 11.80 -1.95 6.55
CA LEU A 85 10.69 -1.11 6.95
C LEU A 85 9.49 -1.98 7.31
N ASN A 86 8.86 -1.68 8.45
CA ASN A 86 7.59 -2.27 8.84
C ASN A 86 6.42 -1.42 8.32
N GLN A 87 5.22 -2.01 8.29
CA GLN A 87 4.01 -1.24 7.98
C GLN A 87 3.90 -0.01 8.91
N PRO A 88 3.50 1.13 8.35
CA PRO A 88 3.02 1.39 6.98
C PRO A 88 4.12 1.82 6.00
N TRP A 89 5.40 1.65 6.35
CA TRP A 89 6.56 2.15 5.61
C TRP A 89 7.16 1.12 4.64
N ASP A 90 6.69 -0.11 4.64
CA ASP A 90 7.19 -1.24 3.81
C ASP A 90 6.83 -1.14 2.32
N HIS A 91 6.20 -0.05 1.91
CA HIS A 91 5.81 0.17 0.53
C HIS A 91 7.03 0.46 -0.37
N PRO A 92 7.14 -0.16 -1.56
CA PRO A 92 8.28 0.02 -2.48
C PRO A 92 8.61 1.48 -2.79
N PHE A 93 7.57 2.33 -2.89
CA PHE A 93 7.73 3.75 -3.14
C PHE A 93 8.47 4.50 -2.01
N VAL A 94 8.47 4.01 -0.78
CA VAL A 94 9.10 4.71 0.35
C VAL A 94 10.60 4.86 0.14
N LYS A 95 11.28 3.84 -0.39
CA LYS A 95 12.72 3.94 -0.73
C LYS A 95 12.99 5.04 -1.76
N GLU A 96 12.18 5.10 -2.83
CA GLU A 96 12.28 6.18 -3.83
C GLU A 96 12.01 7.55 -3.23
N TRP A 97 10.95 7.65 -2.43
CA TRP A 97 10.57 8.89 -1.78
C TRP A 97 11.65 9.39 -0.81
N LEU A 98 12.25 8.52 -0.01
CA LEU A 98 13.38 8.86 0.86
C LEU A 98 14.60 9.38 0.07
N ALA A 99 14.88 8.78 -1.11
CA ALA A 99 15.98 9.19 -1.97
C ALA A 99 15.78 10.56 -2.63
N LEU A 100 14.53 11.06 -2.71
CA LEU A 100 14.25 12.36 -3.34
C LEU A 100 14.84 13.51 -2.53
N PRO A 101 15.41 14.55 -3.20
CA PRO A 101 15.78 15.79 -2.53
C PRO A 101 14.53 16.62 -2.19
N PRO A 102 14.59 17.42 -1.10
CA PRO A 102 15.69 17.54 -0.13
C PRO A 102 15.69 16.37 0.87
N ALA A 103 16.80 16.19 1.58
CA ALA A 103 16.79 15.36 2.79
C ALA A 103 15.86 16.03 3.82
N LEU A 104 14.97 15.26 4.43
CA LEU A 104 14.03 15.75 5.44
C LEU A 104 14.62 15.72 6.86
N ALA A 105 15.60 14.85 7.08
CA ALA A 105 16.25 14.67 8.38
C ALA A 105 16.84 15.95 8.97
N ASP A 106 17.35 16.83 8.11
CA ASP A 106 17.97 18.09 8.54
C ASP A 106 16.97 19.25 8.67
N LYS A 107 15.70 19.02 8.32
CA LYS A 107 14.67 20.06 8.27
C LYS A 107 13.76 20.03 9.49
N ASP A 108 13.41 21.22 10.00
CA ASP A 108 12.30 21.33 10.93
C ASP A 108 10.97 21.14 10.16
N LEU A 109 10.34 19.99 10.38
CA LEU A 109 9.13 19.61 9.66
C LEU A 109 7.83 20.12 10.31
N ARG A 110 7.89 20.74 11.50
CA ARG A 110 6.68 21.17 12.23
C ARG A 110 5.81 22.11 11.41
N GLY A 111 6.42 23.07 10.73
CA GLY A 111 5.67 24.01 9.87
C GLY A 111 5.02 23.31 8.68
N ALA A 112 5.74 22.43 7.99
CA ALA A 112 5.20 21.69 6.85
C ALA A 112 4.07 20.74 7.28
N ILE A 113 4.23 20.02 8.38
CA ILE A 113 3.18 19.18 8.98
C ILE A 113 1.97 20.01 9.40
N TYR A 114 2.18 21.18 9.99
CA TYR A 114 1.08 22.06 10.40
C TYR A 114 0.16 22.43 9.25
N VAL A 115 0.70 22.82 8.11
CA VAL A 115 -0.10 23.19 6.93
C VAL A 115 -0.65 22.00 6.15
N SER A 116 -0.15 20.80 6.39
CA SER A 116 -0.59 19.56 5.71
C SER A 116 -1.58 18.74 6.53
N ARG A 117 -1.67 18.95 7.86
CA ARG A 117 -2.42 18.08 8.78
C ARG A 117 -3.93 18.00 8.51
N GLU A 118 -4.52 19.05 7.93
CA GLU A 118 -5.97 19.10 7.69
C GLU A 118 -6.37 18.57 6.32
N HIS A 119 -5.40 18.14 5.53
CA HIS A 119 -5.63 17.70 4.15
C HIS A 119 -4.98 16.33 3.93
N ALA A 120 -5.75 15.40 3.41
CA ALA A 120 -5.20 14.14 2.90
C ALA A 120 -4.11 14.43 1.85
N PRO A 121 -3.10 13.54 1.68
CA PRO A 121 -2.11 13.68 0.63
C PRO A 121 -2.78 13.95 -0.71
N ILE A 122 -2.28 14.96 -1.44
CA ILE A 122 -2.85 15.38 -2.72
C ILE A 122 -2.62 14.34 -3.79
N ILE A 123 -1.52 13.61 -3.67
CA ILE A 123 -1.16 12.51 -4.54
C ILE A 123 -1.47 11.23 -3.77
N THR A 124 -2.49 10.54 -4.21
CA THR A 124 -2.85 9.21 -3.72
C THR A 124 -2.02 8.14 -4.45
N ASP A 125 -2.04 6.91 -3.95
CA ASP A 125 -1.38 5.79 -4.64
C ASP A 125 -1.98 5.56 -6.04
N GLU A 126 -3.26 5.88 -6.24
CA GLU A 126 -3.92 5.86 -7.56
C GLU A 126 -3.33 6.88 -8.54
N ASP A 127 -2.89 8.01 -8.04
CA ASP A 127 -2.23 9.05 -8.85
C ASP A 127 -0.79 8.65 -9.25
N ARG A 128 -0.24 7.58 -8.69
CA ARG A 128 1.13 7.10 -8.92
C ARG A 128 1.26 6.02 -9.98
N ILE A 129 0.14 5.47 -10.41
CA ILE A 129 0.10 4.43 -11.44
C ILE A 129 -0.18 5.03 -12.81
N SER A 130 0.24 4.35 -13.86
CA SER A 130 -0.06 4.75 -15.24
C SER A 130 -1.56 4.73 -15.52
N SER A 131 -2.00 5.42 -16.56
CA SER A 131 -3.40 5.38 -16.99
C SER A 131 -3.88 3.95 -17.28
N THR A 132 -3.00 3.12 -17.85
CA THR A 132 -3.30 1.70 -18.11
C THR A 132 -3.52 0.93 -16.80
N ALA A 133 -2.67 1.14 -15.79
CA ALA A 133 -2.83 0.49 -14.49
C ALA A 133 -4.09 0.99 -13.77
N ALA A 134 -4.42 2.29 -13.88
CA ALA A 134 -5.65 2.85 -13.32
C ALA A 134 -6.92 2.28 -13.96
N GLU A 135 -6.91 2.10 -15.30
CA GLU A 135 -8.01 1.44 -16.01
C GLU A 135 -8.19 -0.01 -15.57
N LEU A 136 -7.07 -0.76 -15.44
CA LEU A 136 -7.10 -2.15 -14.97
C LEU A 136 -7.57 -2.25 -13.52
N LEU A 137 -7.11 -1.36 -12.65
CA LEU A 137 -7.58 -1.28 -11.27
C LEU A 137 -9.09 -1.03 -11.20
N THR A 138 -9.59 -0.06 -11.97
CA THR A 138 -11.05 0.22 -12.03
C THR A 138 -11.81 -1.01 -12.50
N ALA A 139 -11.36 -1.67 -13.56
CA ALA A 139 -11.99 -2.89 -14.07
C ALA A 139 -12.03 -4.01 -13.01
N LEU A 140 -10.95 -4.20 -12.24
CA LEU A 140 -10.88 -5.20 -11.18
C LEU A 140 -11.75 -4.85 -9.97
N LEU A 141 -11.92 -3.56 -9.65
CA LEU A 141 -12.79 -3.12 -8.56
C LEU A 141 -14.27 -3.24 -8.94
N ASP A 142 -14.62 -2.96 -10.17
CA ASP A 142 -15.99 -3.03 -10.67
C ASP A 142 -16.43 -4.47 -10.99
N SER A 143 -15.52 -5.26 -11.56
CA SER A 143 -15.78 -6.64 -12.03
C SER A 143 -14.57 -7.54 -11.72
N PRO A 144 -14.34 -7.93 -10.44
CA PRO A 144 -13.19 -8.74 -10.04
C PRO A 144 -13.11 -10.12 -10.72
N ASP A 145 -14.25 -10.67 -11.14
CA ASP A 145 -14.37 -11.93 -11.89
C ASP A 145 -13.71 -11.87 -13.28
N MET A 146 -13.49 -10.68 -13.81
CA MET A 146 -12.75 -10.47 -15.07
C MET A 146 -11.24 -10.60 -14.90
N ALA A 147 -10.72 -10.70 -13.69
CA ALA A 147 -9.28 -10.74 -13.42
C ALA A 147 -8.49 -11.80 -14.23
N PRO A 148 -8.97 -13.04 -14.43
CA PRO A 148 -8.28 -14.02 -15.24
C PRO A 148 -8.07 -13.57 -16.70
N GLN A 149 -9.02 -12.83 -17.27
CA GLN A 149 -8.96 -12.32 -18.64
C GLN A 149 -8.01 -11.12 -18.77
N LEU A 150 -7.75 -10.42 -17.67
CA LEU A 150 -6.87 -9.26 -17.61
C LEU A 150 -5.42 -9.65 -17.26
N LYS A 151 -5.15 -10.92 -16.95
CA LYS A 151 -3.87 -11.41 -16.45
C LYS A 151 -2.67 -10.99 -17.31
N ASP A 152 -2.77 -11.14 -18.62
CA ASP A 152 -1.67 -10.80 -19.53
C ASP A 152 -1.38 -9.29 -19.53
N ARG A 153 -2.42 -8.46 -19.50
CA ARG A 153 -2.29 -6.99 -19.42
C ARG A 153 -1.71 -6.55 -18.07
N LEU A 154 -2.15 -7.19 -17.00
CA LEU A 154 -1.62 -6.96 -15.65
C LEU A 154 -0.14 -7.35 -15.55
N GLY A 155 0.25 -8.44 -16.20
CA GLY A 155 1.65 -8.91 -16.25
C GLY A 155 2.62 -7.97 -16.97
N LEU A 156 2.12 -6.98 -17.72
CA LEU A 156 2.94 -5.95 -18.37
C LEU A 156 3.19 -4.71 -17.49
N LEU A 157 2.52 -4.63 -16.34
CA LEU A 157 2.65 -3.50 -15.42
C LEU A 157 3.95 -3.58 -14.64
N ALA A 158 4.45 -2.42 -14.21
CA ALA A 158 5.59 -2.36 -13.31
C ALA A 158 5.24 -2.97 -11.92
N PRO A 159 6.21 -3.59 -11.22
CA PRO A 159 5.97 -4.19 -9.89
C PRO A 159 5.34 -3.21 -8.88
N VAL A 160 5.70 -1.93 -8.95
CA VAL A 160 5.11 -0.87 -8.11
C VAL A 160 3.62 -0.72 -8.38
N GLU A 161 3.20 -0.75 -9.65
CA GLU A 161 1.79 -0.63 -10.03
C GLU A 161 0.98 -1.85 -9.58
N ILE A 162 1.57 -3.05 -9.71
CA ILE A 162 0.99 -4.30 -9.18
C ILE A 162 0.79 -4.22 -7.66
N SER A 163 1.77 -3.64 -6.94
CA SER A 163 1.65 -3.44 -5.49
C SER A 163 0.50 -2.49 -5.14
N VAL A 164 0.33 -1.38 -5.86
CA VAL A 164 -0.79 -0.44 -5.64
C VAL A 164 -2.13 -1.12 -5.93
N ILE A 165 -2.23 -1.89 -7.02
CA ILE A 165 -3.46 -2.64 -7.35
C ILE A 165 -3.78 -3.64 -6.22
N MET A 166 -2.75 -4.35 -5.71
CA MET A 166 -2.92 -5.27 -4.58
C MET A 166 -3.44 -4.57 -3.34
N ASP A 167 -2.89 -3.39 -2.99
CA ASP A 167 -3.34 -2.60 -1.84
C ASP A 167 -4.83 -2.26 -1.94
N ARG A 168 -5.26 -1.79 -3.10
CA ARG A 168 -6.67 -1.41 -3.32
C ARG A 168 -7.63 -2.60 -3.29
N LEU A 169 -7.20 -3.73 -3.84
CA LEU A 169 -8.00 -4.95 -3.76
C LEU A 169 -8.08 -5.48 -2.32
N LEU A 170 -7.00 -5.39 -1.54
CA LEU A 170 -7.01 -5.76 -0.12
C LEU A 170 -7.91 -4.81 0.70
N ASP A 171 -7.90 -3.51 0.41
CA ASP A 171 -8.80 -2.55 1.05
C ASP A 171 -10.27 -2.88 0.75
N LYS A 172 -10.60 -3.17 -0.51
CA LYS A 172 -11.94 -3.63 -0.91
C LYS A 172 -12.31 -4.92 -0.18
N ALA A 173 -11.41 -5.90 -0.19
CA ALA A 173 -11.59 -7.16 0.50
C ALA A 173 -11.79 -6.97 2.01
N GLY A 174 -11.10 -6.01 2.61
CA GLY A 174 -11.24 -5.66 4.03
C GLY A 174 -12.64 -5.20 4.40
N SER A 175 -13.36 -4.59 3.47
CA SER A 175 -14.75 -4.12 3.66
C SER A 175 -15.79 -5.22 3.51
N GLU A 176 -15.46 -6.37 2.93
CA GLU A 176 -16.38 -7.49 2.75
C GLU A 176 -16.55 -8.28 4.07
N GLN A 177 -17.80 -8.58 4.39
CA GLN A 177 -18.12 -9.30 5.65
C GLN A 177 -18.03 -10.82 5.50
N GLU A 178 -18.25 -11.35 4.32
CA GLU A 178 -18.26 -12.78 4.05
C GLU A 178 -17.17 -13.18 3.05
N TRP A 179 -16.47 -14.29 3.35
CA TRP A 179 -15.32 -14.78 2.59
C TRP A 179 -15.53 -16.21 2.03
N GLY A 180 -16.76 -16.50 1.60
CA GLY A 180 -17.07 -17.81 1.00
C GLY A 180 -16.49 -17.96 -0.40
N VAL A 181 -16.87 -17.07 -1.27
CA VAL A 181 -16.46 -17.02 -2.68
C VAL A 181 -16.55 -15.56 -3.17
N PRO A 182 -15.88 -14.61 -2.52
CA PRO A 182 -15.98 -13.23 -2.98
C PRO A 182 -15.26 -13.07 -4.32
N PRO A 183 -15.86 -12.38 -5.30
CA PRO A 183 -15.21 -12.11 -6.59
C PRO A 183 -13.85 -11.44 -6.42
N VAL A 184 -13.69 -10.58 -5.42
CA VAL A 184 -12.43 -9.87 -5.14
C VAL A 184 -11.27 -10.84 -4.81
N LEU A 185 -11.57 -12.03 -4.25
CA LEU A 185 -10.54 -13.03 -3.99
C LEU A 185 -9.92 -13.55 -5.30
N ASP A 186 -10.70 -13.72 -6.36
CA ASP A 186 -10.18 -14.15 -7.65
C ASP A 186 -9.21 -13.12 -8.23
N ALA A 187 -9.54 -11.84 -8.11
CA ALA A 187 -8.64 -10.75 -8.51
C ALA A 187 -7.34 -10.76 -7.67
N LEU A 188 -7.43 -10.91 -6.35
CA LEU A 188 -6.27 -11.00 -5.45
C LEU A 188 -5.36 -12.18 -5.81
N LEU A 189 -5.92 -13.34 -6.13
CA LEU A 189 -5.17 -14.54 -6.53
C LEU A 189 -4.46 -14.32 -7.87
N VAL A 190 -5.10 -13.68 -8.83
CA VAL A 190 -4.45 -13.33 -10.12
C VAL A 190 -3.26 -12.42 -9.89
N ILE A 191 -3.42 -11.36 -9.08
CA ILE A 191 -2.33 -10.44 -8.75
C ILE A 191 -1.19 -11.15 -8.01
N ALA A 192 -1.50 -11.99 -7.03
CA ALA A 192 -0.52 -12.79 -6.29
C ALA A 192 0.24 -13.78 -7.21
N GLY A 193 -0.41 -14.29 -8.25
CA GLY A 193 0.20 -15.17 -9.25
C GLY A 193 1.05 -14.44 -10.31
N ILE A 194 0.90 -13.11 -10.46
CA ILE A 194 1.72 -12.29 -11.37
C ILE A 194 3.02 -11.88 -10.67
N ASP A 195 2.93 -11.42 -9.42
CA ASP A 195 4.08 -11.01 -8.63
C ASP A 195 4.12 -11.82 -7.34
N GLY A 196 5.11 -12.71 -7.24
CA GLY A 196 5.29 -13.61 -6.09
C GLY A 196 5.47 -12.90 -4.74
N LEU A 197 5.81 -11.61 -4.72
CA LEU A 197 5.88 -10.80 -3.50
C LEU A 197 4.49 -10.52 -2.91
N GLN A 198 3.43 -10.61 -3.71
CA GLN A 198 2.07 -10.32 -3.27
C GLN A 198 1.42 -11.53 -2.55
N GLY A 199 1.87 -12.74 -2.82
CA GLY A 199 1.35 -13.96 -2.18
C GLY A 199 1.45 -13.95 -0.65
N PRO A 200 2.62 -13.65 -0.05
CA PRO A 200 2.76 -13.50 1.40
C PRO A 200 1.86 -12.42 2.00
N ARG A 201 1.61 -11.32 1.26
CA ARG A 201 0.72 -10.23 1.70
C ARG A 201 -0.73 -10.72 1.77
N LEU A 202 -1.19 -11.42 0.74
CA LEU A 202 -2.51 -12.04 0.75
C LEU A 202 -2.65 -13.08 1.86
N ALA A 203 -1.61 -13.90 2.09
CA ALA A 203 -1.59 -14.85 3.19
C ALA A 203 -1.70 -14.17 4.58
N ALA A 204 -0.98 -13.07 4.78
CA ALA A 204 -1.08 -12.28 6.02
C ALA A 204 -2.49 -11.73 6.21
N PHE A 205 -3.05 -11.12 5.18
CA PHE A 205 -4.42 -10.60 5.20
C PHE A 205 -5.45 -11.67 5.55
N LEU A 206 -5.34 -12.88 4.95
CA LEU A 206 -6.25 -13.99 5.24
C LEU A 206 -6.13 -14.51 6.68
N LYS A 207 -4.94 -14.45 7.28
CA LYS A 207 -4.72 -14.82 8.69
C LYS A 207 -5.35 -13.82 9.66
N GLU A 208 -5.40 -12.55 9.30
CA GLU A 208 -5.97 -11.48 10.12
C GLU A 208 -7.50 -11.40 10.08
N ARG A 209 -8.14 -12.14 9.17
CA ARG A 209 -9.62 -12.15 9.08
C ARG A 209 -10.27 -12.76 10.31
N PRO A 210 -11.38 -12.19 10.80
CA PRO A 210 -12.18 -12.79 11.86
C PRO A 210 -12.61 -14.22 11.49
N THR A 211 -12.47 -15.15 12.43
CA THR A 211 -12.77 -16.58 12.17
C THR A 211 -14.22 -16.83 11.71
N ALA A 212 -15.17 -16.00 12.16
CA ALA A 212 -16.57 -16.06 11.76
C ALA A 212 -16.79 -15.73 10.26
N GLN A 213 -15.85 -15.02 9.63
CA GLN A 213 -15.91 -14.61 8.23
C GLN A 213 -15.19 -15.59 7.30
N ILE A 214 -14.51 -16.60 7.83
CA ILE A 214 -13.79 -17.60 7.02
C ILE A 214 -14.75 -18.73 6.69
N LEU A 215 -15.09 -18.85 5.41
CA LEU A 215 -15.98 -19.89 4.93
C LEU A 215 -15.20 -21.02 4.19
N ALA A 216 -15.78 -22.24 4.20
CA ALA A 216 -15.14 -23.42 3.60
C ALA A 216 -14.85 -23.27 2.09
N GLY A 217 -15.61 -22.43 1.37
CA GLY A 217 -15.45 -22.20 -0.06
C GLY A 217 -14.13 -21.55 -0.47
N ILE A 218 -13.42 -20.87 0.47
CA ILE A 218 -12.11 -20.28 0.18
C ILE A 218 -11.01 -21.35 0.06
N VAL A 219 -11.12 -22.45 0.82
CA VAL A 219 -10.10 -23.49 0.90
C VAL A 219 -9.71 -24.07 -0.47
N PRO A 220 -10.65 -24.50 -1.33
CA PRO A 220 -10.31 -25.00 -2.66
C PRO A 220 -9.74 -23.92 -3.60
N LYS A 221 -10.02 -22.64 -3.38
CA LYS A 221 -9.52 -21.56 -4.22
C LYS A 221 -8.03 -21.27 -4.01
N ILE A 222 -7.56 -21.45 -2.78
CA ILE A 222 -6.16 -21.14 -2.42
C ILE A 222 -5.27 -22.36 -2.29
N LYS A 223 -5.81 -23.57 -2.40
CA LYS A 223 -5.11 -24.85 -2.09
C LYS A 223 -3.79 -25.04 -2.86
N ASP A 224 -3.71 -24.52 -4.07
CA ASP A 224 -2.56 -24.70 -4.97
C ASP A 224 -1.51 -23.60 -4.81
N GLU A 225 -1.76 -22.61 -3.94
CA GLU A 225 -0.84 -21.53 -3.67
C GLU A 225 0.29 -21.95 -2.72
N ALA A 226 1.53 -21.57 -3.03
CA ALA A 226 2.72 -21.95 -2.25
C ALA A 226 2.61 -21.55 -0.77
N TRP A 227 1.91 -20.47 -0.47
CA TRP A 227 1.70 -19.91 0.87
C TRP A 227 0.47 -20.51 1.59
N ALA A 228 -0.42 -21.24 0.89
CA ALA A 228 -1.70 -21.72 1.42
C ALA A 228 -1.53 -22.57 2.67
N LYS A 229 -0.52 -23.47 2.69
CA LYS A 229 -0.24 -24.32 3.85
C LYS A 229 -0.09 -23.51 5.13
N SER A 230 0.62 -22.39 5.08
CA SER A 230 0.84 -21.53 6.26
C SER A 230 -0.47 -20.90 6.77
N VAL A 231 -1.42 -20.62 5.87
CA VAL A 231 -2.76 -20.13 6.22
C VAL A 231 -3.60 -21.24 6.81
N PHE A 232 -3.60 -22.44 6.21
CA PHE A 232 -4.35 -23.59 6.70
C PHE A 232 -3.88 -24.03 8.09
N ASP A 233 -2.57 -24.13 8.31
CA ASP A 233 -2.01 -24.49 9.62
C ASP A 233 -2.42 -23.46 10.68
N TYR A 234 -2.40 -22.17 10.34
CA TYR A 234 -2.85 -21.09 11.23
C TYR A 234 -4.36 -21.23 11.54
N TRP A 235 -5.21 -21.42 10.53
CA TRP A 235 -6.66 -21.57 10.73
C TRP A 235 -7.04 -22.82 11.51
N LEU A 236 -6.32 -23.92 11.36
CA LEU A 236 -6.56 -25.13 12.15
C LEU A 236 -6.27 -24.92 13.65
N GLY A 237 -5.37 -23.98 13.98
CA GLY A 237 -5.07 -23.58 15.36
C GLY A 237 -6.10 -22.63 15.96
N LEU A 238 -7.01 -22.07 15.15
CA LEU A 238 -8.06 -21.15 15.57
C LEU A 238 -9.41 -21.87 15.72
N ASP A 239 -10.37 -21.15 16.33
CA ASP A 239 -11.75 -21.64 16.39
C ASP A 239 -12.56 -21.25 15.14
N VAL A 240 -12.10 -21.75 13.97
CA VAL A 240 -12.85 -21.64 12.72
C VAL A 240 -13.94 -22.72 12.64
N SER A 241 -14.94 -22.50 11.78
CA SER A 241 -16.10 -23.38 11.66
C SER A 241 -15.72 -24.81 11.28
N ALA A 242 -16.52 -25.80 11.72
CA ALA A 242 -16.30 -27.21 11.41
C ALA A 242 -16.21 -27.52 9.90
N PRO A 243 -17.00 -26.89 9.00
CA PRO A 243 -16.85 -27.06 7.56
C PRO A 243 -15.48 -26.63 7.03
N VAL A 244 -14.89 -25.55 7.55
CA VAL A 244 -13.54 -25.08 7.16
C VAL A 244 -12.50 -26.13 7.58
N LYS A 245 -12.54 -26.57 8.86
CA LYS A 245 -11.64 -27.63 9.35
C LYS A 245 -11.74 -28.93 8.52
N ALA A 246 -12.97 -29.32 8.16
CA ALA A 246 -13.21 -30.50 7.32
C ALA A 246 -12.64 -30.32 5.91
N ALA A 247 -12.83 -29.15 5.28
CA ALA A 247 -12.29 -28.86 3.96
C ALA A 247 -10.76 -28.91 3.93
N ILE A 248 -10.09 -28.33 4.93
CA ILE A 248 -8.62 -28.36 5.05
C ILE A 248 -8.11 -29.79 5.27
N ARG A 249 -8.74 -30.57 6.16
CA ARG A 249 -8.36 -31.96 6.43
C ARG A 249 -8.52 -32.86 5.21
N LYS A 250 -9.56 -32.63 4.41
CA LYS A 250 -9.79 -33.38 3.15
C LYS A 250 -8.64 -33.17 2.16
N LEU A 251 -8.08 -31.96 2.08
CA LEU A 251 -6.90 -31.70 1.24
C LEU A 251 -5.67 -32.47 1.73
N ASN A 252 -5.44 -32.48 3.06
CA ASN A 252 -4.29 -33.16 3.67
C ASN A 252 -4.41 -34.70 3.60
N GLY A 253 -5.63 -35.24 3.52
CA GLY A 253 -5.89 -36.70 3.38
C GLY A 253 -5.79 -37.25 1.95
N ASN A 254 -5.73 -36.35 0.94
CA ASN A 254 -5.64 -36.71 -0.47
C ASN A 254 -4.20 -36.63 -1.04
N VAL A 255 -3.18 -36.52 -0.20
CA VAL A 255 -1.78 -36.61 -0.63
C VAL A 255 -1.51 -38.11 -0.83
N PRO A 256 -1.27 -38.61 -2.06
CA PRO A 256 -0.87 -40.03 -2.25
C PRO A 256 0.48 -40.23 -1.53
N LYS A 257 0.54 -41.33 -0.75
CA LYS A 257 1.77 -41.81 -0.08
C LYS A 257 2.82 -42.19 -1.10
#